data_c917b89caa750d672fe501bb5e037bc4
#
_entry.id   c917b89caa750d672fe501bb5e037bc4
#
_cell.length_a   1.000
_cell.length_b   1.000
_cell.length_c   1.000
_cell.angle_alpha   90.00
_cell.angle_beta   90.00
_cell.angle_gamma   90.00
#
_symmetry.space_group_name_H-M   'P 1'
#
loop_
_entity.id
_entity.type
_entity.pdbx_description
1 polymer ?
#
loop_
_entity_poly.entity_id
_entity_poly.type
_entity_poly.pdbx_seq_one_letter_code
_entity_poly.pdbx_strand_id
1 'polypeptide(L)'
;MFPPRGLTLALTSLLFIGGAGTAQIGSASSPDPSASARKAIALAEGGNCVDALPSLKKSLRQIPDRISDKDLKRKAGLAGLHCAMTLDRSDSALEFLQFLAHEFPRDPAVLYGEVHAFSDLATRASQQLGLHGASSPEAHELLAESYESQGKWDDAEKEYRKIIDQDPNFPGIHFRLGRLMLSKPNPTPSLADDAKHEFEKELAIDPSNAGAEYVLGELARQNQLWDDAVAHFSRATKLDSHFAEAFLGLGVSLMSLKRYSDAVPALETAVKLEPGNPNAHYNLATAYTRAGRKEEGEKEFAIHQKLIKTQGGAINPAQSGSQPDK
;
A
#
# COMPACT_ATOMS: atom_id res chain seq x y z
N MET A 1 -36.05 19.45 53.68
CA MET A 1 -37.07 19.08 54.67
C MET A 1 -36.64 17.75 55.27
N PHE A 2 -36.26 17.79 56.51
CA PHE A 2 -35.77 16.74 57.40
C PHE A 2 -36.87 15.70 57.71
N PRO A 3 -36.61 14.62 58.50
CA PRO A 3 -35.38 14.02 59.02
C PRO A 3 -35.43 12.45 59.14
N PRO A 4 -34.52 11.88 59.94
CA PRO A 4 -34.08 10.49 59.97
C PRO A 4 -34.72 9.66 61.13
N ARG A 5 -34.43 8.34 61.09
CA ARG A 5 -34.45 7.45 62.27
C ARG A 5 -33.70 6.18 61.90
N GLY A 6 -32.65 5.76 62.40
CA GLY A 6 -32.08 5.50 63.67
C GLY A 6 -32.77 4.35 64.45
N LEU A 7 -32.16 3.13 64.43
CA LEU A 7 -32.36 2.20 65.58
C LEU A 7 -31.12 1.29 65.70
N THR A 8 -30.52 1.40 66.88
CA THR A 8 -29.45 0.61 67.47
C THR A 8 -30.02 -0.58 68.23
N LEU A 9 -29.12 -1.49 68.63
CA LEU A 9 -29.17 -2.60 69.59
C LEU A 9 -29.40 -4.00 68.97
N ALA A 10 -28.72 -5.12 69.35
CA ALA A 10 -27.89 -5.37 70.55
C ALA A 10 -26.94 -6.52 70.30
N LEU A 11 -25.84 -6.53 71.08
CA LEU A 11 -24.92 -7.66 71.24
C LEU A 11 -25.63 -8.86 71.84
N THR A 12 -25.34 -10.08 71.33
CA THR A 12 -25.31 -11.30 72.18
C THR A 12 -24.11 -12.15 71.72
N SER A 13 -23.16 -12.28 72.60
CA SER A 13 -22.01 -13.17 72.50
C SER A 13 -22.47 -14.59 72.73
N LEU A 14 -22.07 -15.52 71.82
CA LEU A 14 -22.02 -16.95 72.09
C LEU A 14 -20.68 -17.46 71.65
N LEU A 15 -19.82 -17.80 72.64
CA LEU A 15 -18.63 -18.61 72.45
C LEU A 15 -19.04 -20.04 72.09
N PHE A 16 -18.54 -20.55 70.95
CA PHE A 16 -18.39 -21.98 70.72
C PHE A 16 -16.95 -22.28 70.32
N ILE A 17 -16.26 -22.99 71.19
CA ILE A 17 -14.96 -23.61 70.96
C ILE A 17 -15.19 -24.89 70.17
N GLY A 18 -14.46 -25.07 69.05
CA GLY A 18 -14.52 -26.34 68.40
C GLY A 18 -13.78 -26.40 67.05
N GLY A 19 -12.58 -26.93 67.04
CA GLY A 19 -12.06 -27.66 65.86
C GLY A 19 -11.36 -26.88 64.80
N ALA A 20 -10.03 -26.74 64.91
CA ALA A 20 -9.16 -26.34 63.81
C ALA A 20 -9.17 -27.43 62.72
N GLY A 21 -9.95 -27.18 61.72
CA GLY A 21 -9.82 -27.85 60.41
C GLY A 21 -9.38 -26.82 59.42
N THR A 22 -8.07 -26.66 59.16
CA THR A 22 -7.56 -25.86 58.05
C THR A 22 -7.91 -26.55 56.74
N ALA A 23 -9.08 -26.29 56.22
CA ALA A 23 -9.34 -26.53 54.81
C ALA A 23 -8.42 -25.59 54.02
N GLN A 24 -7.30 -26.09 53.53
CA GLN A 24 -6.53 -25.49 52.46
C GLN A 24 -7.47 -25.38 51.24
N ILE A 25 -8.08 -24.19 51.07
CA ILE A 25 -8.69 -23.79 49.82
C ILE A 25 -7.48 -23.76 48.86
N GLY A 26 -7.28 -24.85 48.12
CA GLY A 26 -6.34 -24.86 47.00
C GLY A 26 -6.71 -23.72 46.07
N SER A 27 -5.91 -22.66 46.06
CA SER A 27 -5.97 -21.64 45.03
C SER A 27 -5.78 -22.40 43.73
N ALA A 28 -6.84 -22.58 42.96
CA ALA A 28 -6.74 -23.01 41.59
C ALA A 28 -5.84 -21.99 40.88
N SER A 29 -4.59 -22.31 40.70
CA SER A 29 -3.65 -21.53 39.96
C SER A 29 -4.28 -21.28 38.59
N SER A 30 -4.48 -20.02 38.23
CA SER A 30 -4.90 -19.66 36.87
C SER A 30 -3.98 -20.40 35.90
N PRO A 31 -4.54 -21.09 34.88
CA PRO A 31 -3.74 -21.88 33.96
C PRO A 31 -2.65 -20.98 33.36
N ASP A 32 -1.41 -21.47 33.32
CA ASP A 32 -0.26 -20.78 32.73
C ASP A 32 -0.65 -20.30 31.32
N PRO A 33 -0.61 -18.99 31.03
CA PRO A 33 -0.99 -18.47 29.73
C PRO A 33 -0.20 -19.09 28.56
N SER A 34 1.08 -19.41 28.80
CA SER A 34 1.95 -20.06 27.81
C SER A 34 1.54 -21.52 27.54
N ALA A 35 1.11 -22.25 28.57
CA ALA A 35 0.59 -23.62 28.40
C ALA A 35 -0.76 -23.62 27.65
N SER A 36 -1.63 -22.65 27.95
CA SER A 36 -2.90 -22.46 27.25
C SER A 36 -2.68 -22.14 25.77
N ALA A 37 -1.72 -21.25 25.46
CA ALA A 37 -1.35 -20.92 24.09
C ALA A 37 -0.84 -22.13 23.29
N ARG A 38 0.08 -22.91 23.88
CA ARG A 38 0.61 -24.15 23.24
C ARG A 38 -0.50 -25.16 22.94
N LYS A 39 -1.45 -25.34 23.85
CA LYS A 39 -2.60 -26.21 23.62
C LYS A 39 -3.48 -25.69 22.48
N ALA A 40 -3.73 -24.39 22.42
CA ALA A 40 -4.52 -23.77 21.36
C ALA A 40 -3.82 -23.86 19.99
N ILE A 41 -2.49 -23.70 19.94
CA ILE A 41 -1.71 -23.92 18.71
C ILE A 41 -1.85 -25.38 18.25
N ALA A 42 -1.68 -26.35 19.14
CA ALA A 42 -1.81 -27.77 18.80
C ALA A 42 -3.22 -28.13 18.28
N LEU A 43 -4.27 -27.50 18.82
CA LEU A 43 -5.63 -27.64 18.29
C LEU A 43 -5.75 -27.08 16.87
N ALA A 44 -5.17 -25.92 16.61
CA ALA A 44 -5.16 -25.31 15.29
C ALA A 44 -4.38 -26.15 14.26
N GLU A 45 -3.20 -26.66 14.63
CA GLU A 45 -2.40 -27.56 13.80
C GLU A 45 -3.11 -28.89 13.52
N GLY A 46 -3.93 -29.35 14.45
CA GLY A 46 -4.82 -30.50 14.28
C GLY A 46 -6.12 -30.22 13.48
N GLY A 47 -6.28 -29.00 12.95
CA GLY A 47 -7.47 -28.61 12.15
C GLY A 47 -8.69 -28.22 12.99
N ASN A 48 -8.61 -28.26 14.32
CA ASN A 48 -9.74 -27.88 15.19
C ASN A 48 -9.74 -26.37 15.45
N CYS A 49 -10.00 -25.60 14.41
CA CYS A 49 -9.99 -24.15 14.46
C CYS A 49 -11.15 -23.56 15.30
N VAL A 50 -12.28 -24.26 15.40
CA VAL A 50 -13.45 -23.80 16.19
C VAL A 50 -13.10 -23.64 17.67
N ASP A 51 -12.42 -24.63 18.23
CA ASP A 51 -12.00 -24.63 19.64
C ASP A 51 -10.71 -23.83 19.86
N ALA A 52 -9.82 -23.78 18.85
CA ALA A 52 -8.55 -23.08 18.94
C ALA A 52 -8.70 -21.56 18.96
N LEU A 53 -9.54 -20.99 18.08
CA LEU A 53 -9.61 -19.56 17.81
C LEU A 53 -9.90 -18.68 19.05
N PRO A 54 -10.89 -19.00 19.91
CA PRO A 54 -11.15 -18.21 21.13
C PRO A 54 -9.96 -18.20 22.09
N SER A 55 -9.28 -19.36 22.21
CA SER A 55 -8.12 -19.50 23.10
C SER A 55 -6.90 -18.77 22.54
N LEU A 56 -6.69 -18.78 21.22
CA LEU A 56 -5.62 -18.03 20.55
C LEU A 56 -5.82 -16.52 20.69
N LYS A 57 -7.03 -15.99 20.50
CA LYS A 57 -7.35 -14.57 20.76
C LYS A 57 -7.06 -14.16 22.20
N LYS A 58 -7.43 -14.98 23.16
CA LYS A 58 -7.14 -14.74 24.57
C LYS A 58 -5.64 -14.75 24.86
N SER A 59 -4.92 -15.69 24.24
CA SER A 59 -3.47 -15.88 24.45
C SER A 59 -2.66 -14.69 23.97
N LEU A 60 -3.01 -14.03 22.86
CA LEU A 60 -2.30 -12.84 22.37
C LEU A 60 -2.17 -11.73 23.43
N ARG A 61 -3.21 -11.59 24.26
CA ARG A 61 -3.27 -10.56 25.31
C ARG A 61 -2.61 -11.00 26.62
N GLN A 62 -2.36 -12.29 26.80
CA GLN A 62 -1.93 -12.86 28.09
C GLN A 62 -0.50 -13.42 28.08
N ILE A 63 0.07 -13.74 26.92
CA ILE A 63 1.47 -14.19 26.81
C ILE A 63 2.38 -13.03 27.24
N PRO A 64 3.27 -13.23 28.23
CA PRO A 64 4.17 -12.18 28.69
C PRO A 64 5.12 -11.65 27.60
N ASP A 65 5.55 -10.39 27.72
CA ASP A 65 6.50 -9.76 26.77
C ASP A 65 7.95 -10.12 27.12
N ARG A 66 8.24 -11.40 27.29
CA ARG A 66 9.60 -11.90 27.48
C ARG A 66 10.20 -12.30 26.16
N ILE A 67 11.53 -12.16 26.03
CA ILE A 67 12.26 -12.60 24.84
C ILE A 67 12.04 -14.10 24.57
N SER A 68 11.95 -14.92 25.63
CA SER A 68 11.65 -16.37 25.56
C SER A 68 10.27 -16.70 24.99
N ASP A 69 9.33 -15.77 25.06
CA ASP A 69 7.93 -16.00 24.66
C ASP A 69 7.61 -15.43 23.27
N LYS A 70 8.56 -14.74 22.62
CA LYS A 70 8.37 -14.17 21.29
C LYS A 70 8.00 -15.20 20.22
N ASP A 71 8.69 -16.35 20.18
CA ASP A 71 8.37 -17.41 19.22
C ASP A 71 6.96 -18.00 19.48
N LEU A 72 6.59 -18.14 20.75
CA LEU A 72 5.24 -18.60 21.12
C LEU A 72 4.17 -17.60 20.70
N LYS A 73 4.40 -16.29 20.90
CA LYS A 73 3.50 -15.22 20.42
C LYS A 73 3.33 -15.25 18.91
N ARG A 74 4.44 -15.36 18.17
CA ARG A 74 4.44 -15.46 16.72
C ARG A 74 3.63 -16.67 16.24
N LYS A 75 3.90 -17.86 16.79
CA LYS A 75 3.16 -19.09 16.45
C LYS A 75 1.67 -18.98 16.79
N ALA A 76 1.33 -18.42 17.94
CA ALA A 76 -0.06 -18.21 18.32
C ALA A 76 -0.77 -17.22 17.39
N GLY A 77 -0.10 -16.16 16.98
CA GLY A 77 -0.61 -15.20 16.01
C GLY A 77 -0.87 -15.82 14.64
N LEU A 78 0.11 -16.57 14.11
CA LEU A 78 -0.02 -17.26 12.80
C LEU A 78 -1.10 -18.36 12.84
N ALA A 79 -1.16 -19.16 13.91
CA ALA A 79 -2.21 -20.16 14.08
C ALA A 79 -3.59 -19.53 14.20
N GLY A 80 -3.69 -18.39 14.89
CA GLY A 80 -4.92 -17.64 15.02
C GLY A 80 -5.38 -17.05 13.68
N LEU A 81 -4.46 -16.48 12.91
CA LEU A 81 -4.73 -15.99 11.55
C LEU A 81 -5.23 -17.12 10.66
N HIS A 82 -4.53 -18.25 10.62
CA HIS A 82 -4.93 -19.43 9.86
C HIS A 82 -6.35 -19.88 10.24
N CYS A 83 -6.65 -20.03 11.53
CA CYS A 83 -7.96 -20.44 11.99
C CYS A 83 -9.05 -19.41 11.68
N ALA A 84 -8.75 -18.11 11.80
CA ALA A 84 -9.70 -17.07 11.47
C ALA A 84 -10.07 -17.09 9.97
N MET A 85 -9.09 -17.28 9.11
CA MET A 85 -9.30 -17.43 7.66
C MET A 85 -10.08 -18.70 7.32
N THR A 86 -9.75 -19.82 7.92
CA THR A 86 -10.44 -21.12 7.71
C THR A 86 -11.93 -21.06 8.12
N LEU A 87 -12.23 -20.32 9.20
CA LEU A 87 -13.60 -20.19 9.73
C LEU A 87 -14.39 -19.01 9.16
N ASP A 88 -13.85 -18.32 8.15
CA ASP A 88 -14.46 -17.13 7.56
C ASP A 88 -14.75 -16.00 8.59
N ARG A 89 -13.81 -15.80 9.52
CA ARG A 89 -13.90 -14.77 10.56
C ARG A 89 -12.99 -13.58 10.22
N SER A 90 -13.41 -12.79 9.24
CA SER A 90 -12.61 -11.65 8.72
C SER A 90 -12.19 -10.67 9.81
N ASP A 91 -13.07 -10.31 10.75
CA ASP A 91 -12.73 -9.43 11.89
C ASP A 91 -11.61 -10.01 12.75
N SER A 92 -11.65 -11.32 13.00
CA SER A 92 -10.62 -12.01 13.77
C SER A 92 -9.31 -12.08 12.99
N ALA A 93 -9.36 -12.32 11.68
CA ALA A 93 -8.19 -12.32 10.82
C ALA A 93 -7.48 -10.96 10.85
N LEU A 94 -8.23 -9.85 10.75
CA LEU A 94 -7.68 -8.50 10.84
C LEU A 94 -7.04 -8.22 12.21
N GLU A 95 -7.61 -8.68 13.33
CA GLU A 95 -6.96 -8.56 14.64
C GLU A 95 -5.60 -9.27 14.68
N PHE A 96 -5.51 -10.49 14.14
CA PHE A 96 -4.25 -11.24 14.09
C PHE A 96 -3.24 -10.60 13.14
N LEU A 97 -3.67 -10.11 11.99
CA LEU A 97 -2.82 -9.39 11.04
C LEU A 97 -2.21 -8.14 11.69
N GLN A 98 -3.03 -7.30 12.32
CA GLN A 98 -2.54 -6.11 13.01
C GLN A 98 -1.53 -6.44 14.11
N PHE A 99 -1.81 -7.47 14.91
CA PHE A 99 -0.88 -7.95 15.93
C PHE A 99 0.46 -8.41 15.32
N LEU A 100 0.40 -9.25 14.29
CA LEU A 100 1.59 -9.81 13.64
C LEU A 100 2.44 -8.74 12.96
N ALA A 101 1.81 -7.82 12.22
CA ALA A 101 2.47 -6.70 11.57
C ALA A 101 3.19 -5.77 12.58
N HIS A 102 2.57 -5.54 13.73
CA HIS A 102 3.15 -4.70 14.78
C HIS A 102 4.33 -5.38 15.49
N GLU A 103 4.14 -6.62 15.91
CA GLU A 103 5.13 -7.33 16.73
C GLU A 103 6.30 -7.95 15.91
N PHE A 104 6.03 -8.31 14.64
CA PHE A 104 6.96 -9.06 13.79
C PHE A 104 7.05 -8.48 12.35
N PRO A 105 7.26 -7.18 12.16
CA PRO A 105 7.12 -6.51 10.86
C PRO A 105 8.10 -6.96 9.77
N ARG A 106 9.13 -7.74 10.13
CA ARG A 106 10.16 -8.23 9.20
C ARG A 106 10.32 -9.75 9.24
N ASP A 107 9.41 -10.45 9.90
CA ASP A 107 9.48 -11.92 9.96
C ASP A 107 8.95 -12.51 8.64
N PRO A 108 9.73 -13.32 7.91
CA PRO A 108 9.31 -13.86 6.62
C PRO A 108 8.04 -14.71 6.67
N ALA A 109 7.81 -15.46 7.76
CA ALA A 109 6.62 -16.29 7.91
C ALA A 109 5.37 -15.42 8.14
N VAL A 110 5.53 -14.30 8.85
CA VAL A 110 4.46 -13.32 9.06
C VAL A 110 4.12 -12.62 7.75
N LEU A 111 5.12 -12.08 7.04
CA LEU A 111 4.94 -11.44 5.74
C LEU A 111 4.27 -12.40 4.73
N TYR A 112 4.67 -13.65 4.71
CA TYR A 112 4.04 -14.68 3.87
C TYR A 112 2.57 -14.89 4.26
N GLY A 113 2.27 -15.00 5.55
CA GLY A 113 0.91 -15.14 6.07
C GLY A 113 0.04 -13.93 5.73
N GLU A 114 0.59 -12.71 5.83
CA GLU A 114 -0.08 -11.46 5.47
C GLU A 114 -0.48 -11.43 3.98
N VAL A 115 0.47 -11.76 3.09
CA VAL A 115 0.20 -11.79 1.64
C VAL A 115 -0.97 -12.73 1.33
N HIS A 116 -0.98 -13.95 1.89
CA HIS A 116 -2.04 -14.91 1.66
C HIS A 116 -3.38 -14.48 2.26
N ALA A 117 -3.36 -13.95 3.48
CA ALA A 117 -4.58 -13.50 4.14
C ALA A 117 -5.22 -12.29 3.43
N PHE A 118 -4.43 -11.30 3.03
CA PHE A 118 -4.96 -10.16 2.27
C PHE A 118 -5.47 -10.57 0.90
N SER A 119 -4.80 -11.50 0.21
CA SER A 119 -5.27 -12.02 -1.08
C SER A 119 -6.62 -12.74 -0.96
N ASP A 120 -6.79 -13.57 0.08
CA ASP A 120 -8.04 -14.28 0.32
C ASP A 120 -9.17 -13.32 0.73
N LEU A 121 -8.89 -12.35 1.61
CA LEU A 121 -9.86 -11.31 1.98
C LEU A 121 -10.29 -10.46 0.77
N ALA A 122 -9.35 -10.08 -0.10
CA ALA A 122 -9.64 -9.36 -1.34
C ALA A 122 -10.52 -10.21 -2.27
N THR A 123 -10.21 -11.51 -2.42
CA THR A 123 -11.00 -12.42 -3.25
C THR A 123 -12.44 -12.54 -2.74
N ARG A 124 -12.63 -12.69 -1.42
CA ARG A 124 -13.97 -12.75 -0.81
C ARG A 124 -14.74 -11.46 -1.00
N ALA A 125 -14.09 -10.30 -0.79
CA ALA A 125 -14.72 -9.00 -1.01
C ALA A 125 -15.18 -8.84 -2.46
N SER A 126 -14.35 -9.25 -3.43
CA SER A 126 -14.66 -9.23 -4.86
C SER A 126 -15.86 -10.13 -5.18
N GLN A 127 -15.91 -11.33 -4.58
CA GLN A 127 -17.07 -12.25 -4.74
C GLN A 127 -18.36 -11.63 -4.17
N GLN A 128 -18.29 -11.00 -2.99
CA GLN A 128 -19.46 -10.33 -2.40
C GLN A 128 -19.93 -9.15 -3.27
N LEU A 129 -19.00 -8.37 -3.80
CA LEU A 129 -19.33 -7.30 -4.74
C LEU A 129 -20.01 -7.85 -6.00
N GLY A 130 -19.51 -8.95 -6.57
CA GLY A 130 -20.13 -9.62 -7.71
C GLY A 130 -21.53 -10.17 -7.43
N LEU A 131 -21.80 -10.61 -6.18
CA LEU A 131 -23.12 -11.14 -5.79
C LEU A 131 -24.16 -10.04 -5.51
N HIS A 132 -23.74 -8.93 -4.92
CA HIS A 132 -24.66 -7.92 -4.40
C HIS A 132 -24.64 -6.59 -5.19
N GLY A 133 -23.64 -6.39 -6.02
CA GLY A 133 -23.43 -5.15 -6.77
C GLY A 133 -22.91 -5.37 -8.18
N ALA A 134 -23.28 -6.46 -8.86
CA ALA A 134 -22.72 -6.84 -10.18
C ALA A 134 -22.82 -5.75 -11.27
N SER A 135 -23.78 -4.86 -11.17
CA SER A 135 -23.97 -3.74 -12.09
C SER A 135 -23.58 -2.37 -11.49
N SER A 136 -22.92 -2.37 -10.33
CA SER A 136 -22.44 -1.11 -9.75
C SER A 136 -21.18 -0.60 -10.48
N PRO A 137 -20.91 0.71 -10.45
CA PRO A 137 -19.67 1.27 -10.99
C PRO A 137 -18.43 0.59 -10.43
N GLU A 138 -18.40 0.29 -9.14
CA GLU A 138 -17.27 -0.36 -8.47
C GLU A 138 -17.03 -1.80 -8.97
N ALA A 139 -18.11 -2.53 -9.28
CA ALA A 139 -17.98 -3.88 -9.85
C ALA A 139 -17.44 -3.83 -11.28
N HIS A 140 -17.92 -2.87 -12.10
CA HIS A 140 -17.41 -2.64 -13.44
C HIS A 140 -15.94 -2.20 -13.42
N GLU A 141 -15.56 -1.33 -12.45
CA GLU A 141 -14.18 -0.90 -12.26
C GLU A 141 -13.26 -2.07 -11.94
N LEU A 142 -13.61 -2.90 -10.95
CA LEU A 142 -12.84 -4.08 -10.58
C LEU A 142 -12.71 -5.08 -11.75
N LEU A 143 -13.77 -5.25 -12.53
CA LEU A 143 -13.76 -6.12 -13.71
C LEU A 143 -12.86 -5.55 -14.82
N ALA A 144 -12.89 -4.23 -15.05
CA ALA A 144 -12.00 -3.55 -15.97
C ALA A 144 -10.53 -3.73 -15.58
N GLU A 145 -10.17 -3.50 -14.31
CA GLU A 145 -8.83 -3.73 -13.79
C GLU A 145 -8.37 -5.18 -13.97
N SER A 146 -9.28 -6.13 -13.75
CA SER A 146 -9.00 -7.56 -14.02
C SER A 146 -8.71 -7.82 -15.49
N TYR A 147 -9.45 -7.20 -16.41
CA TYR A 147 -9.19 -7.31 -17.85
C TYR A 147 -7.88 -6.63 -18.25
N GLU A 148 -7.55 -5.45 -17.68
CA GLU A 148 -6.24 -4.81 -17.90
C GLU A 148 -5.08 -5.75 -17.52
N SER A 149 -5.15 -6.38 -16.36
CA SER A 149 -4.12 -7.30 -15.90
C SER A 149 -3.92 -8.53 -16.78
N GLN A 150 -4.97 -8.91 -17.54
CA GLN A 150 -4.95 -10.00 -18.53
C GLN A 150 -4.58 -9.52 -19.93
N GLY A 151 -4.35 -8.21 -20.14
CA GLY A 151 -4.09 -7.63 -21.48
C GLY A 151 -5.34 -7.59 -22.36
N LYS A 152 -6.53 -7.74 -21.81
CA LYS A 152 -7.83 -7.68 -22.53
C LYS A 152 -8.33 -6.24 -22.60
N TRP A 153 -7.59 -5.41 -23.30
CA TRP A 153 -7.78 -3.96 -23.34
C TRP A 153 -9.18 -3.52 -23.81
N ASP A 154 -9.73 -4.18 -24.82
CA ASP A 154 -11.05 -3.81 -25.34
C ASP A 154 -12.20 -4.22 -24.41
N ASP A 155 -12.03 -5.29 -23.63
CA ASP A 155 -13.01 -5.67 -22.63
C ASP A 155 -12.94 -4.74 -21.40
N ALA A 156 -11.74 -4.34 -21.00
CA ALA A 156 -11.54 -3.32 -19.96
C ALA A 156 -12.20 -1.99 -20.36
N GLU A 157 -12.00 -1.53 -21.59
CA GLU A 157 -12.63 -0.30 -22.11
C GLU A 157 -14.14 -0.36 -22.05
N LYS A 158 -14.74 -1.49 -22.43
CA LYS A 158 -16.21 -1.67 -22.35
C LYS A 158 -16.73 -1.49 -20.92
N GLU A 159 -16.00 -2.05 -19.95
CA GLU A 159 -16.41 -1.94 -18.56
C GLU A 159 -16.30 -0.49 -18.03
N TYR A 160 -15.20 0.23 -18.35
CA TYR A 160 -15.10 1.65 -18.00
C TYR A 160 -16.18 2.51 -18.67
N ARG A 161 -16.54 2.24 -19.94
CA ARG A 161 -17.63 2.95 -20.61
C ARG A 161 -18.99 2.72 -19.98
N LYS A 162 -19.26 1.51 -19.44
CA LYS A 162 -20.49 1.27 -18.67
C LYS A 162 -20.62 2.13 -17.41
N ILE A 163 -19.48 2.42 -16.76
CA ILE A 163 -19.46 3.33 -15.61
C ILE A 163 -19.80 4.76 -16.09
N ILE A 164 -19.19 5.22 -17.17
CA ILE A 164 -19.45 6.54 -17.75
C ILE A 164 -20.93 6.68 -18.18
N ASP A 165 -21.50 5.61 -18.75
CA ASP A 165 -22.92 5.59 -19.14
C ASP A 165 -23.87 5.68 -17.94
N GLN A 166 -23.48 5.17 -16.77
CA GLN A 166 -24.25 5.24 -15.54
C GLN A 166 -24.05 6.58 -14.81
N ASP A 167 -22.82 7.01 -14.68
CA ASP A 167 -22.42 8.26 -14.05
C ASP A 167 -21.25 8.88 -14.81
N PRO A 168 -21.51 9.84 -15.72
CA PRO A 168 -20.46 10.53 -16.47
C PRO A 168 -19.48 11.32 -15.60
N ASN A 169 -19.81 11.60 -14.34
CA ASN A 169 -18.95 12.33 -13.41
C ASN A 169 -18.37 11.42 -12.32
N PHE A 170 -18.40 10.10 -12.52
CA PHE A 170 -17.80 9.18 -11.57
C PHE A 170 -16.30 9.50 -11.38
N PRO A 171 -15.84 9.75 -10.15
CA PRO A 171 -14.48 10.25 -9.91
C PRO A 171 -13.40 9.31 -10.45
N GLY A 172 -12.47 9.85 -11.21
CA GLY A 172 -11.32 9.11 -11.73
C GLY A 172 -11.59 8.25 -12.96
N ILE A 173 -12.84 8.14 -13.43
CA ILE A 173 -13.18 7.20 -14.51
C ILE A 173 -12.56 7.61 -15.84
N HIS A 174 -12.58 8.89 -16.16
CA HIS A 174 -11.99 9.40 -17.38
C HIS A 174 -10.47 9.31 -17.35
N PHE A 175 -9.85 9.50 -16.18
CA PHE A 175 -8.42 9.25 -16.02
C PHE A 175 -8.05 7.78 -16.27
N ARG A 176 -8.82 6.83 -15.74
CA ARG A 176 -8.61 5.39 -15.96
C ARG A 176 -8.78 5.01 -17.43
N LEU A 177 -9.82 5.51 -18.08
CA LEU A 177 -10.06 5.26 -19.50
C LEU A 177 -8.95 5.83 -20.39
N GLY A 178 -8.54 7.09 -20.15
CA GLY A 178 -7.43 7.71 -20.88
C GLY A 178 -6.12 6.94 -20.70
N ARG A 179 -5.80 6.51 -19.47
CA ARG A 179 -4.64 5.69 -19.17
C ARG A 179 -4.69 4.32 -19.87
N LEU A 180 -5.86 3.67 -19.86
CA LEU A 180 -6.07 2.41 -20.59
C LEU A 180 -5.77 2.57 -22.08
N MET A 181 -6.28 3.64 -22.71
CA MET A 181 -6.06 3.91 -24.12
C MET A 181 -4.57 4.04 -24.46
N LEU A 182 -3.79 4.74 -23.62
CA LEU A 182 -2.35 4.89 -23.80
C LEU A 182 -1.56 3.60 -23.50
N SER A 183 -2.14 2.67 -22.74
CA SER A 183 -1.51 1.39 -22.38
C SER A 183 -1.73 0.30 -23.45
N LYS A 184 -2.63 0.51 -24.41
CA LYS A 184 -2.86 -0.43 -25.50
C LYS A 184 -1.58 -0.60 -26.32
N PRO A 185 -1.23 -1.83 -26.74
CA PRO A 185 -0.08 -2.05 -27.61
C PRO A 185 -0.28 -1.34 -28.97
N ASN A 186 0.73 -0.60 -29.40
CA ASN A 186 0.75 0.16 -30.66
C ASN A 186 -0.40 1.20 -30.76
N PRO A 187 -0.49 2.17 -29.84
CA PRO A 187 -1.53 3.18 -29.90
C PRO A 187 -1.41 4.00 -31.20
N THR A 188 -2.53 4.21 -31.88
CA THR A 188 -2.59 5.11 -33.03
C THR A 188 -2.54 6.56 -32.57
N PRO A 189 -2.12 7.51 -33.42
CA PRO A 189 -2.23 8.95 -33.09
C PRO A 189 -3.64 9.37 -32.67
N SER A 190 -4.66 8.86 -33.35
CA SER A 190 -6.07 9.10 -32.99
C SER A 190 -6.39 8.63 -31.57
N LEU A 191 -5.84 7.47 -31.15
CA LEU A 191 -6.08 6.96 -29.79
C LEU A 191 -5.40 7.84 -28.72
N ALA A 192 -4.26 8.45 -29.05
CA ALA A 192 -3.61 9.40 -28.14
C ALA A 192 -4.42 10.71 -28.00
N ASP A 193 -5.04 11.17 -29.09
CA ASP A 193 -5.94 12.34 -29.05
C ASP A 193 -7.22 12.01 -28.27
N ASP A 194 -7.79 10.82 -28.45
CA ASP A 194 -8.94 10.35 -27.65
C ASP A 194 -8.59 10.28 -26.15
N ALA A 195 -7.42 9.72 -25.82
CA ALA A 195 -6.93 9.66 -24.46
C ALA A 195 -6.74 11.05 -23.85
N LYS A 196 -6.15 12.00 -24.62
CA LYS A 196 -6.02 13.39 -24.19
C LYS A 196 -7.37 13.97 -23.81
N HIS A 197 -8.39 13.75 -24.64
CA HIS A 197 -9.74 14.25 -24.39
C HIS A 197 -10.35 13.65 -23.10
N GLU A 198 -10.07 12.37 -22.81
CA GLU A 198 -10.52 11.78 -21.55
C GLU A 198 -9.82 12.44 -20.33
N PHE A 199 -8.52 12.75 -20.39
CA PHE A 199 -7.85 13.49 -19.32
C PHE A 199 -8.37 14.91 -19.14
N GLU A 200 -8.73 15.59 -20.23
CA GLU A 200 -9.36 16.92 -20.16
C GLU A 200 -10.75 16.87 -19.50
N LYS A 201 -11.54 15.81 -19.76
CA LYS A 201 -12.81 15.57 -19.05
C LYS A 201 -12.59 15.31 -17.56
N GLU A 202 -11.59 14.51 -17.22
CA GLU A 202 -11.25 14.28 -15.81
C GLU A 202 -10.94 15.58 -15.08
N LEU A 203 -10.15 16.46 -15.68
CA LEU A 203 -9.83 17.76 -15.08
C LEU A 203 -11.03 18.72 -15.00
N ALA A 204 -12.06 18.51 -15.81
CA ALA A 204 -13.32 19.25 -15.69
C ALA A 204 -14.13 18.76 -14.47
N ILE A 205 -14.00 17.49 -14.09
CA ILE A 205 -14.66 16.87 -12.93
C ILE A 205 -13.82 17.09 -11.66
N ASP A 206 -12.53 16.75 -11.73
CA ASP A 206 -11.55 16.92 -10.65
C ASP A 206 -10.35 17.75 -11.11
N PRO A 207 -10.40 19.08 -10.95
CA PRO A 207 -9.27 19.96 -11.27
C PRO A 207 -8.01 19.72 -10.43
N SER A 208 -8.11 18.93 -9.36
CA SER A 208 -7.00 18.60 -8.48
C SER A 208 -6.25 17.30 -8.85
N ASN A 209 -6.62 16.65 -9.93
CA ASN A 209 -5.99 15.43 -10.41
C ASN A 209 -4.59 15.71 -10.99
N ALA A 210 -3.57 15.63 -10.12
CA ALA A 210 -2.17 15.84 -10.52
C ALA A 210 -1.69 14.83 -11.58
N GLY A 211 -2.23 13.60 -11.55
CA GLY A 211 -1.91 12.57 -12.55
C GLY A 211 -2.41 12.93 -13.94
N ALA A 212 -3.62 13.49 -14.07
CA ALA A 212 -4.16 13.93 -15.34
C ALA A 212 -3.35 15.10 -15.92
N GLU A 213 -2.98 16.09 -15.10
CA GLU A 213 -2.09 17.18 -15.52
C GLU A 213 -0.72 16.66 -15.95
N TYR A 214 -0.15 15.69 -15.23
CA TYR A 214 1.13 15.08 -15.59
C TYR A 214 1.06 14.39 -16.97
N VAL A 215 0.03 13.57 -17.21
CA VAL A 215 -0.10 12.86 -18.50
C VAL A 215 -0.33 13.81 -19.65
N LEU A 216 -1.14 14.85 -19.47
CA LEU A 216 -1.31 15.90 -20.48
C LEU A 216 0.01 16.62 -20.77
N GLY A 217 0.84 16.87 -19.76
CA GLY A 217 2.19 17.38 -19.89
C GLY A 217 3.09 16.47 -20.72
N GLU A 218 3.03 15.16 -20.48
CA GLU A 218 3.77 14.16 -21.26
C GLU A 218 3.32 14.09 -22.73
N LEU A 219 2.02 14.12 -23.00
CA LEU A 219 1.48 14.16 -24.35
C LEU A 219 1.90 15.44 -25.09
N ALA A 220 1.85 16.59 -24.43
CA ALA A 220 2.35 17.85 -24.98
C ALA A 220 3.86 17.78 -25.27
N ARG A 221 4.66 17.23 -24.36
CA ARG A 221 6.10 17.05 -24.51
C ARG A 221 6.44 16.13 -25.69
N GLN A 222 5.73 15.01 -25.86
CA GLN A 222 5.91 14.11 -27.01
C GLN A 222 5.61 14.79 -28.35
N ASN A 223 4.64 15.68 -28.36
CA ASN A 223 4.27 16.49 -29.54
C ASN A 223 5.12 17.76 -29.67
N GLN A 224 6.15 17.96 -28.83
CA GLN A 224 7.03 19.13 -28.80
C GLN A 224 6.32 20.46 -28.54
N LEU A 225 5.13 20.41 -27.95
CA LEU A 225 4.36 21.57 -27.49
C LEU A 225 4.87 22.00 -26.12
N TRP A 226 6.10 22.61 -26.10
CA TRP A 226 6.87 22.82 -24.88
C TRP A 226 6.19 23.77 -23.90
N ASP A 227 5.51 24.81 -24.38
CA ASP A 227 4.80 25.78 -23.53
C ASP A 227 3.60 25.11 -22.84
N ASP A 228 2.85 24.25 -23.55
CA ASP A 228 1.74 23.47 -22.99
C ASP A 228 2.27 22.46 -21.97
N ALA A 229 3.38 21.78 -22.29
CA ALA A 229 4.02 20.86 -21.37
C ALA A 229 4.43 21.55 -20.06
N VAL A 230 5.07 22.73 -20.15
CA VAL A 230 5.43 23.54 -18.96
C VAL A 230 4.17 23.93 -18.17
N ALA A 231 3.08 24.32 -18.83
CA ALA A 231 1.85 24.69 -18.16
C ALA A 231 1.25 23.50 -17.37
N HIS A 232 1.15 22.34 -18.01
CA HIS A 232 0.60 21.13 -17.39
C HIS A 232 1.49 20.62 -16.25
N PHE A 233 2.81 20.45 -16.47
CA PHE A 233 3.72 20.02 -15.41
C PHE A 233 3.77 21.01 -14.24
N SER A 234 3.70 22.31 -14.51
CA SER A 234 3.62 23.33 -13.45
C SER A 234 2.37 23.18 -12.58
N ARG A 235 1.24 22.78 -13.17
CA ARG A 235 0.03 22.47 -12.39
C ARG A 235 0.19 21.18 -11.60
N ALA A 236 0.69 20.12 -12.23
CA ALA A 236 0.94 18.85 -11.56
C ALA A 236 1.84 19.01 -10.31
N THR A 237 2.96 19.75 -10.43
CA THR A 237 3.88 20.01 -9.30
C THR A 237 3.29 20.88 -8.19
N LYS A 238 2.30 21.72 -8.49
CA LYS A 238 1.56 22.51 -7.48
C LYS A 238 0.53 21.66 -6.75
N LEU A 239 -0.10 20.72 -7.45
CA LEU A 239 -1.09 19.80 -6.88
C LEU A 239 -0.44 18.72 -6.03
N ASP A 240 0.69 18.19 -6.47
CA ASP A 240 1.48 17.23 -5.71
C ASP A 240 2.97 17.65 -5.67
N SER A 241 3.40 18.15 -4.53
CA SER A 241 4.79 18.57 -4.28
C SER A 241 5.79 17.41 -4.14
N HIS A 242 5.33 16.15 -4.14
CA HIS A 242 6.17 14.94 -4.07
C HIS A 242 6.22 14.19 -5.42
N PHE A 243 5.63 14.74 -6.46
CA PHE A 243 5.60 14.13 -7.78
C PHE A 243 6.91 14.38 -8.54
N ALA A 244 7.92 13.56 -8.28
CA ALA A 244 9.27 13.72 -8.81
C ALA A 244 9.31 13.77 -10.34
N GLU A 245 8.54 12.90 -11.01
CA GLU A 245 8.47 12.83 -12.48
C GLU A 245 7.90 14.10 -13.08
N ALA A 246 6.92 14.73 -12.43
CA ALA A 246 6.35 16.00 -12.89
C ALA A 246 7.36 17.14 -12.79
N PHE A 247 8.18 17.18 -11.72
CA PHE A 247 9.28 18.13 -11.61
C PHE A 247 10.36 17.90 -12.66
N LEU A 248 10.69 16.64 -12.96
CA LEU A 248 11.64 16.30 -14.03
C LEU A 248 11.08 16.73 -15.40
N GLY A 249 9.80 16.41 -15.69
CA GLY A 249 9.12 16.81 -16.92
C GLY A 249 9.08 18.33 -17.12
N LEU A 250 8.79 19.09 -16.04
CA LEU A 250 8.83 20.56 -16.03
C LEU A 250 10.23 21.08 -16.39
N GLY A 251 11.26 20.56 -15.72
CA GLY A 251 12.64 20.97 -15.96
C GLY A 251 13.11 20.69 -17.38
N VAL A 252 12.80 19.49 -17.91
CA VAL A 252 13.15 19.10 -19.29
C VAL A 252 12.43 19.97 -20.31
N SER A 253 11.14 20.28 -20.10
CA SER A 253 10.37 21.15 -20.99
C SER A 253 10.90 22.57 -20.99
N LEU A 254 11.25 23.13 -19.84
CA LEU A 254 11.90 24.44 -19.72
C LEU A 254 13.25 24.49 -20.43
N MET A 255 14.06 23.41 -20.32
CA MET A 255 15.33 23.30 -21.05
C MET A 255 15.14 23.28 -22.56
N SER A 256 14.09 22.62 -23.07
CA SER A 256 13.74 22.61 -24.49
C SER A 256 13.38 23.99 -25.03
N LEU A 257 12.79 24.82 -24.17
CA LEU A 257 12.56 26.25 -24.42
C LEU A 257 13.81 27.12 -24.19
N LYS A 258 14.97 26.52 -23.89
CA LYS A 258 16.23 27.21 -23.54
C LYS A 258 16.15 28.08 -22.29
N ARG A 259 15.13 27.86 -21.44
CA ARG A 259 14.91 28.56 -20.17
C ARG A 259 15.69 27.84 -19.05
N TYR A 260 17.02 27.75 -19.21
CA TYR A 260 17.87 26.92 -18.37
C TYR A 260 17.87 27.35 -16.90
N SER A 261 17.89 28.64 -16.62
CA SER A 261 17.83 29.15 -15.24
C SER A 261 16.52 28.81 -14.55
N ASP A 262 15.40 28.80 -15.30
CA ASP A 262 14.07 28.47 -14.78
C ASP A 262 13.92 26.95 -14.56
N ALA A 263 14.66 26.13 -15.32
CA ALA A 263 14.65 24.68 -15.19
C ALA A 263 15.32 24.18 -13.89
N VAL A 264 16.34 24.91 -13.40
CA VAL A 264 17.17 24.48 -12.26
C VAL A 264 16.32 24.17 -11.02
N PRO A 265 15.41 25.03 -10.51
CA PRO A 265 14.67 24.73 -9.28
C PRO A 265 13.79 23.48 -9.38
N ALA A 266 13.20 23.23 -10.56
CA ALA A 266 12.40 22.04 -10.77
C ALA A 266 13.29 20.77 -10.76
N LEU A 267 14.43 20.80 -11.44
CA LEU A 267 15.36 19.67 -11.48
C LEU A 267 16.04 19.41 -10.14
N GLU A 268 16.37 20.45 -9.36
CA GLU A 268 16.85 20.32 -7.98
C GLU A 268 15.81 19.57 -7.12
N THR A 269 14.52 19.92 -7.30
CA THR A 269 13.43 19.24 -6.58
C THR A 269 13.29 17.78 -7.02
N ALA A 270 13.34 17.49 -8.31
CA ALA A 270 13.31 16.12 -8.82
C ALA A 270 14.45 15.25 -8.25
N VAL A 271 15.68 15.77 -8.23
CA VAL A 271 16.85 15.09 -7.63
C VAL A 271 16.67 14.90 -6.12
N LYS A 272 16.11 15.88 -5.42
CA LYS A 272 15.84 15.77 -3.98
C LYS A 272 14.83 14.68 -3.67
N LEU A 273 13.77 14.56 -4.48
CA LEU A 273 12.74 13.55 -4.31
C LEU A 273 13.23 12.15 -4.71
N GLU A 274 14.01 12.06 -5.79
CA GLU A 274 14.56 10.82 -6.31
C GLU A 274 16.11 10.90 -6.49
N PRO A 275 16.89 10.84 -5.42
CA PRO A 275 18.36 10.97 -5.50
C PRO A 275 19.05 9.80 -6.21
N GLY A 276 18.34 8.72 -6.48
CA GLY A 276 18.80 7.56 -7.26
C GLY A 276 18.50 7.63 -8.75
N ASN A 277 17.85 8.68 -9.25
CA ASN A 277 17.46 8.81 -10.65
C ASN A 277 18.58 9.44 -11.49
N PRO A 278 19.30 8.66 -12.34
CA PRO A 278 20.40 9.19 -13.12
C PRO A 278 19.97 10.23 -14.16
N ASN A 279 18.74 10.16 -14.67
CA ASN A 279 18.21 11.10 -15.64
C ASN A 279 17.99 12.49 -15.01
N ALA A 280 17.50 12.53 -13.77
CA ALA A 280 17.34 13.79 -13.04
C ALA A 280 18.68 14.50 -12.83
N HIS A 281 19.71 13.78 -12.39
CA HIS A 281 21.07 14.31 -12.25
C HIS A 281 21.67 14.80 -13.57
N TYR A 282 21.49 14.03 -14.66
CA TYR A 282 21.96 14.45 -16.00
C TYR A 282 21.32 15.75 -16.46
N ASN A 283 19.99 15.86 -16.33
CA ASN A 283 19.26 17.05 -16.74
C ASN A 283 19.61 18.25 -15.87
N LEU A 284 19.77 18.07 -14.55
CA LEU A 284 20.22 19.13 -13.64
C LEU A 284 21.64 19.60 -13.98
N ALA A 285 22.56 18.69 -14.23
CA ALA A 285 23.92 19.00 -14.66
C ALA A 285 23.93 19.85 -15.94
N THR A 286 23.08 19.47 -16.90
CA THR A 286 22.95 20.19 -18.17
C THR A 286 22.35 21.58 -17.95
N ALA A 287 21.29 21.69 -17.13
CA ALA A 287 20.64 22.96 -16.80
C ALA A 287 21.64 23.92 -16.11
N TYR A 288 22.38 23.46 -15.10
CA TYR A 288 23.41 24.24 -14.44
C TYR A 288 24.49 24.73 -15.41
N THR A 289 25.04 23.84 -16.23
CA THR A 289 26.10 24.19 -17.19
C THR A 289 25.60 25.25 -18.18
N ARG A 290 24.38 25.09 -18.70
CA ARG A 290 23.77 26.04 -19.65
C ARG A 290 23.37 27.36 -19.01
N ALA A 291 23.04 27.35 -17.71
CA ALA A 291 22.81 28.57 -16.91
C ALA A 291 24.07 29.26 -16.45
N GLY A 292 25.29 28.76 -16.82
CA GLY A 292 26.58 29.34 -16.45
C GLY A 292 27.15 28.85 -15.11
N ARG A 293 26.45 27.93 -14.41
CA ARG A 293 26.82 27.32 -13.11
C ARG A 293 27.64 26.03 -13.33
N LYS A 294 28.80 26.15 -13.96
CA LYS A 294 29.59 25.00 -14.45
C LYS A 294 30.06 24.06 -13.35
N GLU A 295 30.53 24.59 -12.23
CA GLU A 295 31.04 23.78 -11.12
C GLU A 295 29.94 22.86 -10.50
N GLU A 296 28.72 23.38 -10.43
CA GLU A 296 27.56 22.62 -9.93
C GLU A 296 27.15 21.58 -10.96
N GLY A 297 27.19 21.92 -12.25
CA GLY A 297 26.95 20.97 -13.33
C GLY A 297 27.92 19.79 -13.32
N GLU A 298 29.23 20.04 -13.10
CA GLU A 298 30.25 18.99 -13.00
C GLU A 298 30.02 18.05 -11.83
N LYS A 299 29.56 18.55 -10.67
CA LYS A 299 29.22 17.74 -9.50
C LYS A 299 28.05 16.81 -9.81
N GLU A 300 26.98 17.33 -10.36
CA GLU A 300 25.80 16.54 -10.72
C GLU A 300 26.11 15.50 -11.80
N PHE A 301 26.95 15.85 -12.78
CA PHE A 301 27.38 14.92 -13.80
C PHE A 301 28.22 13.77 -13.24
N ALA A 302 29.06 14.04 -12.24
CA ALA A 302 29.82 13.00 -11.54
C ALA A 302 28.89 12.01 -10.79
N ILE A 303 27.81 12.53 -10.15
CA ILE A 303 26.81 11.69 -9.50
C ILE A 303 26.09 10.82 -10.53
N HIS A 304 25.61 11.40 -11.65
CA HIS A 304 25.03 10.68 -12.76
C HIS A 304 25.91 9.51 -13.22
N GLN A 305 27.20 9.75 -13.48
CA GLN A 305 28.14 8.71 -13.90
C GLN A 305 28.28 7.58 -12.86
N LYS A 306 28.31 7.93 -11.57
CA LYS A 306 28.37 6.95 -10.49
C LYS A 306 27.11 6.07 -10.46
N LEU A 307 25.93 6.66 -10.58
CA LEU A 307 24.66 5.95 -10.58
C LEU A 307 24.57 4.96 -11.74
N ILE A 308 24.93 5.37 -12.96
CA ILE A 308 24.93 4.47 -14.13
C ILE A 308 25.89 3.29 -13.92
N LYS A 309 27.10 3.53 -13.40
CA LYS A 309 28.06 2.45 -13.12
C LYS A 309 27.51 1.44 -12.11
N THR A 310 26.80 1.92 -11.10
CA THR A 310 26.20 1.05 -10.06
C THR A 310 25.03 0.24 -10.61
N GLN A 311 24.20 0.83 -11.45
CA GLN A 311 23.05 0.16 -12.09
C GLN A 311 23.52 -0.81 -13.20
N GLY A 312 24.53 -0.44 -13.99
CA GLY A 312 25.10 -1.31 -15.03
C GLY A 312 25.89 -2.49 -14.47
N GLY A 313 26.52 -2.34 -13.30
CA GLY A 313 27.21 -3.43 -12.59
C GLY A 313 26.27 -4.46 -11.96
N ALA A 314 25.00 -4.12 -11.73
CA ALA A 314 24.00 -5.01 -11.19
C ALA A 314 23.37 -5.96 -12.24
N ILE A 315 23.63 -5.76 -13.53
CA ILE A 315 22.99 -6.50 -14.63
C ILE A 315 23.85 -7.67 -15.14
N ASN A 316 25.07 -7.94 -14.62
CA ASN A 316 25.81 -9.10 -15.16
C ASN A 316 26.83 -9.78 -14.21
N PRO A 317 26.39 -10.80 -13.41
CA PRO A 317 27.30 -11.89 -13.07
C PRO A 317 27.00 -13.21 -13.81
N ALA A 318 26.04 -13.30 -14.73
CA ALA A 318 25.58 -14.60 -15.26
C ALA A 318 25.80 -14.85 -16.77
N GLN A 319 26.49 -13.99 -17.50
CA GLN A 319 26.73 -14.18 -18.95
C GLN A 319 28.21 -14.23 -19.38
N SER A 320 29.15 -14.39 -18.45
CA SER A 320 30.57 -14.58 -18.81
C SER A 320 31.05 -16.04 -18.65
N GLY A 321 30.25 -16.99 -19.06
CA GLY A 321 30.60 -18.41 -18.94
C GLY A 321 30.00 -19.31 -20.03
N SER A 322 30.33 -19.05 -21.29
CA SER A 322 30.34 -20.11 -22.32
C SER A 322 31.02 -19.59 -23.58
N GLN A 323 32.37 -19.70 -23.59
CA GLN A 323 33.07 -19.91 -24.88
C GLN A 323 32.88 -21.38 -25.26
N PRO A 324 32.48 -21.69 -26.48
CA PRO A 324 32.60 -23.05 -26.98
C PRO A 324 34.05 -23.24 -27.47
N ASP A 325 34.75 -24.16 -26.82
CA ASP A 325 35.94 -24.77 -27.39
C ASP A 325 35.56 -25.61 -28.60
N LYS A 326 36.23 -25.29 -29.73
CA LYS A 326 36.48 -26.06 -30.96
C LYS A 326 35.35 -26.82 -31.65
#